data_5fdc85a41a2e6e068d95404c7669d701
#
_entry.id   5fdc85a41a2e6e068d95404c7669d701
#
_cell.length_a   1.000
_cell.length_b   1.000
_cell.length_c   1.000
_cell.angle_alpha   90.00
_cell.angle_beta   90.00
_cell.angle_gamma   90.00
#
_symmetry.space_group_name_H-M   'P 1'
#
loop_
_entity.id
_entity.type
_entity.pdbx_description
1 polymer ?
#
loop_
_entity_poly.entity_id
_entity_poly.type
_entity_poly.pdbx_seq_one_letter_code
_entity_poly.pdbx_strand_id
1 'polypeptide(L)'
;MCIRDRKHYVYITTPYLIIDNEMVTALTLAAKSGIDVRIITPGIPDKKLVYLVTQSYYYQLIEAGVRIFQYTPGFIHAKTVVVDDKVATVGTINFDYRSLYLHFECGVWMFNCSSIYEIKEDYMDTLAKCDEVTKEKIRETSRLKLFGQSLLRLVAPLM
;
A
#
# COMPACT_ATOMS: atom_id res chain seq x y z
N MET A 1 -4.66 11.18 -12.50
CA MET A 1 -3.57 10.19 -12.50
C MET A 1 -4.11 8.84 -12.09
N CYS A 2 -3.39 7.75 -12.31
CA CYS A 2 -3.87 6.36 -12.22
C CYS A 2 -4.83 6.05 -11.07
N ILE A 3 -4.56 6.52 -9.84
CA ILE A 3 -5.46 6.28 -8.69
C ILE A 3 -6.74 7.13 -8.75
N ARG A 4 -6.76 8.31 -9.36
CA ARG A 4 -7.93 9.19 -9.44
C ARG A 4 -8.88 8.84 -10.59
N ASP A 5 -8.35 8.29 -11.69
CA ASP A 5 -9.10 8.07 -12.95
C ASP A 5 -9.52 6.61 -13.15
N ARG A 6 -9.37 5.76 -12.10
CA ARG A 6 -9.75 4.33 -12.09
C ARG A 6 -11.25 4.15 -12.12
N LYS A 7 -11.68 2.99 -12.67
CA LYS A 7 -13.10 2.63 -12.77
C LYS A 7 -13.46 1.36 -12.01
N HIS A 8 -12.51 0.43 -11.87
CA HIS A 8 -12.77 -0.91 -11.33
C HIS A 8 -11.88 -1.25 -10.16
N TYR A 9 -10.57 -1.12 -10.29
CA TYR A 9 -9.65 -1.53 -9.24
C TYR A 9 -8.32 -0.77 -9.25
N VAL A 10 -7.65 -0.77 -8.08
CA VAL A 10 -6.27 -0.32 -7.86
C VAL A 10 -5.58 -1.34 -6.97
N TYR A 11 -4.57 -2.01 -7.50
CA TYR A 11 -3.77 -2.99 -6.77
C TYR A 11 -2.35 -2.47 -6.59
N ILE A 12 -1.88 -2.46 -5.35
CA ILE A 12 -0.60 -1.87 -4.96
C ILE A 12 0.21 -2.89 -4.19
N THR A 13 1.50 -3.05 -4.53
CA THR A 13 2.48 -3.71 -3.67
C THR A 13 3.54 -2.70 -3.26
N THR A 14 3.79 -2.57 -1.96
CA THR A 14 4.82 -1.67 -1.44
C THR A 14 5.40 -2.19 -0.12
N PRO A 15 6.73 -2.15 0.07
CA PRO A 15 7.33 -2.54 1.35
C PRO A 15 7.04 -1.55 2.47
N TYR A 16 6.84 -0.28 2.14
CA TYR A 16 6.56 0.79 3.08
C TYR A 16 5.30 1.56 2.67
N LEU A 17 4.42 1.80 3.64
CA LEU A 17 3.17 2.54 3.45
C LEU A 17 3.15 3.71 4.44
N ILE A 18 3.90 4.76 4.12
CA ILE A 18 4.07 5.97 4.94
C ILE A 18 3.70 7.17 4.07
N ILE A 19 2.42 7.31 3.80
CA ILE A 19 1.86 8.19 2.78
C ILE A 19 1.37 9.52 3.36
N ASP A 20 1.35 10.54 2.51
CA ASP A 20 0.81 11.84 2.83
C ASP A 20 -0.73 11.88 2.84
N ASN A 21 -1.28 13.01 3.24
CA ASN A 21 -2.73 13.19 3.29
C ASN A 21 -3.40 13.15 1.90
N GLU A 22 -2.69 13.57 0.86
CA GLU A 22 -3.23 13.54 -0.51
C GLU A 22 -3.39 12.10 -1.01
N MET A 23 -2.39 11.25 -0.74
CA MET A 23 -2.44 9.84 -1.09
C MET A 23 -3.50 9.10 -0.26
N VAL A 24 -3.57 9.37 1.06
CA VAL A 24 -4.65 8.84 1.94
C VAL A 24 -6.01 9.22 1.39
N THR A 25 -6.20 10.49 1.02
CA THR A 25 -7.45 10.98 0.46
C THR A 25 -7.79 10.31 -0.86
N ALA A 26 -6.82 10.16 -1.76
CA ALA A 26 -7.02 9.52 -3.07
C ALA A 26 -7.45 8.05 -2.93
N LEU A 27 -6.79 7.28 -2.06
CA LEU A 27 -7.12 5.87 -1.78
C LEU A 27 -8.47 5.73 -1.10
N THR A 28 -8.75 6.59 -0.12
CA THR A 28 -10.03 6.63 0.61
C THR A 28 -11.20 6.95 -0.31
N LEU A 29 -11.08 7.98 -1.15
CA LEU A 29 -12.12 8.34 -2.12
C LEU A 29 -12.34 7.22 -3.15
N ALA A 30 -11.25 6.56 -3.58
CA ALA A 30 -11.36 5.42 -4.46
C ALA A 30 -12.23 4.31 -3.86
N ALA A 31 -11.86 3.85 -2.66
CA ALA A 31 -12.57 2.78 -1.98
C ALA A 31 -14.03 3.15 -1.68
N LYS A 32 -14.28 4.37 -1.17
CA LYS A 32 -15.65 4.87 -0.92
C LYS A 32 -16.49 5.03 -2.18
N SER A 33 -15.87 5.18 -3.34
CA SER A 33 -16.56 5.21 -4.64
C SER A 33 -16.83 3.82 -5.22
N GLY A 34 -16.58 2.74 -4.46
CA GLY A 34 -16.82 1.36 -4.89
C GLY A 34 -15.69 0.74 -5.71
N ILE A 35 -14.53 1.38 -5.78
CA ILE A 35 -13.33 0.83 -6.43
C ILE A 35 -12.68 -0.21 -5.52
N ASP A 36 -12.32 -1.37 -6.07
CA ASP A 36 -11.58 -2.40 -5.35
C ASP A 36 -10.12 -1.98 -5.15
N VAL A 37 -9.82 -1.40 -3.98
CA VAL A 37 -8.45 -0.96 -3.62
C VAL A 37 -7.81 -2.01 -2.72
N ARG A 38 -6.73 -2.63 -3.19
CA ARG A 38 -5.97 -3.63 -2.43
C ARG A 38 -4.51 -3.23 -2.32
N ILE A 39 -3.96 -3.35 -1.13
CA ILE A 39 -2.55 -3.03 -0.85
C ILE A 39 -1.88 -4.24 -0.21
N ILE A 40 -0.80 -4.73 -0.81
CA ILE A 40 0.08 -5.74 -0.22
C ILE A 40 1.27 -5.05 0.44
N THR A 41 1.51 -5.39 1.70
CA THR A 41 2.66 -4.95 2.49
C THR A 41 3.40 -6.16 3.08
N PRO A 42 4.65 -6.03 3.57
CA PRO A 42 5.31 -7.13 4.25
C PRO A 42 4.59 -7.54 5.53
N GLY A 43 4.45 -8.84 5.77
CA GLY A 43 4.10 -9.41 7.08
C GLY A 43 5.31 -9.50 8.00
N ILE A 44 6.51 -9.74 7.41
CA ILE A 44 7.79 -9.79 8.13
C ILE A 44 8.59 -8.54 7.75
N PRO A 45 8.84 -7.60 8.70
CA PRO A 45 9.52 -6.35 8.39
C PRO A 45 11.05 -6.51 8.37
N ASP A 46 11.72 -5.68 7.56
CA ASP A 46 13.16 -5.42 7.62
C ASP A 46 13.51 -4.41 8.72
N LYS A 47 12.67 -3.37 8.91
CA LYS A 47 12.85 -2.28 9.86
C LYS A 47 11.63 -2.14 10.77
N LYS A 48 11.77 -2.50 12.03
CA LYS A 48 10.66 -2.53 13.01
C LYS A 48 9.94 -1.19 13.18
N LEU A 49 10.69 -0.07 13.22
CA LEU A 49 10.10 1.27 13.39
C LEU A 49 9.26 1.67 12.16
N VAL A 50 9.81 1.49 10.95
CA VAL A 50 9.12 1.76 9.68
C VAL A 50 7.84 0.92 9.57
N TYR A 51 7.90 -0.32 10.00
CA TYR A 51 6.74 -1.21 10.04
C TYR A 51 5.64 -0.73 11.01
N LEU A 52 6.02 -0.23 12.19
CA LEU A 52 5.06 0.34 13.15
C LEU A 52 4.36 1.58 12.56
N VAL A 53 5.10 2.43 11.84
CA VAL A 53 4.53 3.59 11.15
C VAL A 53 3.62 3.14 10.01
N THR A 54 4.03 2.18 9.18
CA THR A 54 3.20 1.57 8.14
C THR A 54 1.87 1.07 8.72
N GLN A 55 1.90 0.32 9.83
CA GLN A 55 0.69 -0.18 10.48
C GLN A 55 -0.23 0.93 11.01
N SER A 56 0.29 2.12 11.31
CA SER A 56 -0.51 3.25 11.81
C SER A 56 -1.51 3.78 10.77
N TYR A 57 -1.27 3.53 9.48
CA TYR A 57 -2.17 3.92 8.39
C TYR A 57 -3.29 2.91 8.14
N TYR A 58 -3.15 1.66 8.60
CA TYR A 58 -4.07 0.58 8.28
C TYR A 58 -5.50 0.88 8.73
N TYR A 59 -5.68 1.31 9.97
CA TYR A 59 -7.01 1.56 10.51
C TYR A 59 -7.80 2.55 9.66
N GLN A 60 -7.20 3.69 9.33
CA GLN A 60 -7.83 4.75 8.54
C GLN A 60 -8.20 4.28 7.13
N LEU A 61 -7.33 3.53 6.48
CA LEU A 61 -7.55 3.01 5.13
C LEU A 61 -8.63 1.91 5.12
N ILE A 62 -8.56 0.97 6.07
CA ILE A 62 -9.54 -0.13 6.18
C ILE A 62 -10.94 0.40 6.55
N GLU A 63 -11.03 1.42 7.41
CA GLU A 63 -12.31 2.09 7.71
C GLU A 63 -12.94 2.72 6.45
N ALA A 64 -12.13 3.16 5.51
CA ALA A 64 -12.57 3.71 4.24
C ALA A 64 -12.95 2.65 3.19
N GLY A 65 -12.68 1.36 3.46
CA GLY A 65 -12.96 0.26 2.53
C GLY A 65 -11.75 -0.23 1.72
N VAL A 66 -10.54 0.30 1.97
CA VAL A 66 -9.30 -0.24 1.40
C VAL A 66 -8.99 -1.59 2.04
N ARG A 67 -8.66 -2.59 1.25
CA ARG A 67 -8.25 -3.91 1.74
C ARG A 67 -6.73 -3.99 1.83
N ILE A 68 -6.21 -4.36 2.98
CA ILE A 68 -4.76 -4.47 3.23
C ILE A 68 -4.41 -5.92 3.49
N PHE A 69 -3.34 -6.37 2.86
CA PHE A 69 -2.84 -7.74 2.93
C PHE A 69 -1.38 -7.75 3.36
N GLN A 70 -1.02 -8.70 4.20
CA GLN A 70 0.34 -8.90 4.68
C GLN A 70 0.94 -10.17 4.08
N TYR A 71 1.99 -10.02 3.28
CA TYR A 71 2.71 -11.14 2.70
C TYR A 71 3.49 -11.89 3.79
N THR A 72 3.16 -13.17 4.00
CA THR A 72 3.66 -13.97 5.13
C THR A 72 4.88 -14.82 4.83
N PRO A 73 5.18 -15.25 3.59
CA PRO A 73 6.32 -16.14 3.33
C PRO A 73 7.69 -15.49 3.52
N GLY A 74 7.78 -14.16 3.57
CA GLY A 74 9.04 -13.45 3.71
C GLY A 74 8.89 -11.93 3.63
N PHE A 75 10.02 -11.23 3.41
CA PHE A 75 10.02 -9.78 3.19
C PHE A 75 9.78 -9.49 1.70
N ILE A 76 8.59 -8.99 1.37
CA ILE A 76 8.29 -8.52 0.01
C ILE A 76 8.86 -7.13 -0.21
N HIS A 77 9.62 -6.93 -1.30
CA HIS A 77 10.25 -5.64 -1.63
C HIS A 77 9.82 -5.08 -3.01
N ALA A 78 8.80 -5.67 -3.62
CA ALA A 78 8.23 -5.18 -4.87
C ALA A 78 7.54 -3.81 -4.68
N LYS A 79 7.58 -2.97 -5.70
CA LYS A 79 6.87 -1.72 -5.79
C LYS A 79 6.15 -1.69 -7.13
N THR A 80 4.89 -2.09 -7.08
CA THR A 80 4.05 -2.22 -8.27
C THR A 80 2.69 -1.57 -8.04
N VAL A 81 2.15 -0.98 -9.08
CA VAL A 81 0.76 -0.53 -9.10
C VAL A 81 0.12 -1.04 -10.38
N VAL A 82 -1.05 -1.64 -10.29
CA VAL A 82 -1.86 -2.05 -11.45
C VAL A 82 -3.25 -1.46 -11.32
N VAL A 83 -3.74 -0.88 -12.40
CA VAL A 83 -5.05 -0.19 -12.43
C VAL A 83 -5.82 -0.58 -13.68
N ASP A 84 -7.00 -1.14 -13.50
CA ASP A 84 -8.04 -1.35 -14.53
C ASP A 84 -7.56 -2.10 -15.79
N ASP A 85 -6.57 -2.98 -15.70
CA ASP A 85 -5.91 -3.67 -16.84
C ASP A 85 -5.33 -2.71 -17.90
N LYS A 86 -5.20 -1.42 -17.58
CA LYS A 86 -4.77 -0.38 -18.52
C LYS A 86 -3.46 0.27 -18.18
N VAL A 87 -3.17 0.39 -16.89
CA VAL A 87 -1.97 1.08 -16.40
C VAL A 87 -1.26 0.20 -15.39
N ALA A 88 0.06 0.13 -15.52
CA ALA A 88 0.90 -0.39 -14.44
C ALA A 88 2.15 0.46 -14.25
N THR A 89 2.68 0.43 -13.02
CA THR A 89 4.00 0.95 -12.72
C THR A 89 4.82 -0.10 -11.99
N VAL A 90 6.07 -0.24 -12.36
CA VAL A 90 7.05 -1.10 -11.69
C VAL A 90 8.35 -0.33 -11.55
N GLY A 91 8.96 -0.35 -10.37
CA GLY A 91 10.22 0.37 -10.19
C GLY A 91 10.72 0.36 -8.76
N THR A 92 11.41 1.44 -8.39
CA THR A 92 12.03 1.59 -7.07
C THR A 92 11.19 2.42 -6.10
N ILE A 93 10.10 3.05 -6.55
CA ILE A 93 9.29 4.02 -5.82
C ILE A 93 8.45 3.33 -4.74
N ASN A 94 8.83 3.49 -3.47
CA ASN A 94 7.97 3.08 -2.35
C ASN A 94 6.83 4.09 -2.14
N PHE A 95 5.80 3.67 -1.43
CA PHE A 95 4.74 4.56 -0.95
C PHE A 95 5.17 5.19 0.39
N ASP A 96 6.26 5.96 0.35
CA ASP A 96 6.77 6.72 1.51
C ASP A 96 7.25 8.12 1.09
N TYR A 97 7.40 9.03 2.09
CA TYR A 97 7.80 10.42 1.85
C TYR A 97 9.16 10.53 1.16
N ARG A 98 10.11 9.64 1.48
CA ARG A 98 11.46 9.69 0.91
C ARG A 98 11.42 9.39 -0.57
N SER A 99 10.75 8.31 -0.97
CA SER A 99 10.62 7.94 -2.39
C SER A 99 9.78 8.94 -3.18
N LEU A 100 8.72 9.50 -2.58
CA LEU A 100 7.82 10.40 -3.31
C LEU A 100 8.35 11.83 -3.45
N TYR A 101 9.20 12.32 -2.51
CA TYR A 101 9.56 13.73 -2.43
C TYR A 101 11.06 14.02 -2.33
N LEU A 102 11.88 13.08 -1.86
CA LEU A 102 13.26 13.36 -1.46
C LEU A 102 14.32 12.59 -2.24
N HIS A 103 13.98 11.42 -2.79
CA HIS A 103 14.91 10.55 -3.50
C HIS A 103 14.73 10.64 -5.01
N PHE A 104 15.80 10.34 -5.74
CA PHE A 104 15.71 10.01 -7.16
C PHE A 104 15.32 8.53 -7.28
N GLU A 105 14.20 8.30 -7.90
CA GLU A 105 13.63 6.97 -8.10
C GLU A 105 13.51 6.67 -9.60
N CYS A 106 13.54 5.40 -9.96
CA CYS A 106 13.37 4.97 -11.33
C CYS A 106 12.17 4.03 -11.43
N GLY A 107 11.32 4.24 -12.42
CA GLY A 107 10.16 3.40 -12.65
C GLY A 107 9.73 3.39 -14.10
N VAL A 108 9.17 2.27 -14.52
CA VAL A 108 8.52 2.11 -15.83
C VAL A 108 7.03 2.34 -15.62
N TRP A 109 6.47 3.27 -16.37
CA TRP A 109 5.04 3.47 -16.49
C TRP A 109 4.56 2.81 -17.78
N MET A 110 3.57 1.95 -17.70
CA MET A 110 3.03 1.16 -18.80
C MET A 110 1.57 1.52 -19.05
N PHE A 111 1.20 1.58 -20.32
CA PHE A 111 -0.17 1.87 -20.72
C PHE A 111 -0.62 0.98 -21.87
N ASN A 112 -1.74 0.30 -21.73
CA ASN A 112 -2.37 -0.57 -22.73
C ASN A 112 -1.40 -1.57 -23.40
N CYS A 113 -0.59 -2.27 -22.61
CA CYS A 113 0.31 -3.30 -23.10
C CYS A 113 0.06 -4.66 -22.41
N SER A 114 0.48 -5.75 -23.05
CA SER A 114 0.25 -7.13 -22.55
C SER A 114 0.91 -7.39 -21.20
N SER A 115 2.07 -6.82 -20.94
CA SER A 115 2.80 -7.01 -19.67
C SER A 115 2.00 -6.57 -18.43
N ILE A 116 0.98 -5.72 -18.60
CA ILE A 116 0.10 -5.32 -17.48
C ILE A 116 -0.68 -6.51 -16.93
N TYR A 117 -1.10 -7.43 -17.81
CA TYR A 117 -1.80 -8.65 -17.39
C TYR A 117 -0.87 -9.59 -16.62
N GLU A 118 0.38 -9.74 -17.06
CA GLU A 118 1.39 -10.57 -16.37
C GLU A 118 1.69 -10.01 -14.96
N ILE A 119 1.81 -8.67 -14.83
CA ILE A 119 2.01 -8.00 -13.53
C ILE A 119 0.78 -8.19 -12.63
N LYS A 120 -0.42 -8.17 -13.20
CA LYS A 120 -1.65 -8.44 -12.43
C LYS A 120 -1.71 -9.89 -11.96
N GLU A 121 -1.35 -10.84 -12.80
CA GLU A 121 -1.30 -12.26 -12.44
C GLU A 121 -0.29 -12.49 -11.31
N ASP A 122 0.92 -11.94 -11.41
CA ASP A 122 1.92 -11.98 -10.33
C ASP A 122 1.41 -11.35 -9.04
N TYR A 123 0.67 -10.23 -9.14
CA TYR A 123 0.01 -9.63 -7.98
C TYR A 123 -1.01 -10.59 -7.34
N MET A 124 -1.84 -11.26 -8.13
CA MET A 124 -2.85 -12.20 -7.64
C MET A 124 -2.23 -13.45 -7.01
N ASP A 125 -1.17 -13.98 -7.59
CA ASP A 125 -0.39 -15.11 -7.06
C ASP A 125 0.31 -14.73 -5.74
N THR A 126 0.77 -13.51 -5.64
CA THR A 126 1.34 -12.96 -4.40
C THR A 126 0.25 -12.78 -3.35
N LEU A 127 -0.91 -12.24 -3.73
CA LEU A 127 -2.06 -12.03 -2.85
C LEU A 127 -2.56 -13.34 -2.22
N ALA A 128 -2.53 -14.44 -2.98
CA ALA A 128 -2.92 -15.76 -2.48
C ALA A 128 -2.03 -16.28 -1.33
N LYS A 129 -0.85 -15.69 -1.13
CA LYS A 129 0.12 -16.00 -0.06
C LYS A 129 0.08 -14.97 1.09
N CYS A 130 -0.94 -14.11 1.11
CA CYS A 130 -1.07 -13.04 2.08
C CYS A 130 -2.21 -13.29 3.06
N ASP A 131 -2.05 -12.79 4.27
CA ASP A 131 -3.13 -12.70 5.26
C ASP A 131 -3.81 -11.33 5.17
N GLU A 132 -5.13 -11.30 5.09
CA GLU A 132 -5.87 -10.05 5.14
C GLU A 132 -5.87 -9.45 6.56
N VAL A 133 -5.62 -8.15 6.63
CA VAL A 133 -5.70 -7.38 7.87
C VAL A 133 -7.13 -6.91 8.07
N THR A 134 -7.83 -7.50 9.03
CA THR A 134 -9.22 -7.16 9.34
C THR A 134 -9.33 -6.07 10.41
N LYS A 135 -10.50 -5.43 10.50
CA LYS A 135 -10.80 -4.45 11.56
C LYS A 135 -10.70 -5.05 12.96
N GLU A 136 -11.09 -6.31 13.10
CA GLU A 136 -11.03 -7.07 14.35
C GLU A 136 -9.58 -7.22 14.80
N LYS A 137 -8.70 -7.63 13.91
CA LYS A 137 -7.25 -7.78 14.15
C LYS A 137 -6.60 -6.47 14.64
N ILE A 138 -7.06 -5.32 14.11
CA ILE A 138 -6.57 -4.00 14.54
C ILE A 138 -7.14 -3.63 15.92
N ARG A 139 -8.42 -3.91 16.19
CA ARG A 139 -9.06 -3.62 17.49
C ARG A 139 -8.47 -4.40 18.65
N GLU A 140 -7.95 -5.59 18.39
CA GLU A 140 -7.21 -6.41 19.37
C GLU A 140 -5.84 -5.81 19.72
N THR A 141 -5.36 -4.85 18.93
CA THR A 141 -4.09 -4.18 19.18
C THR A 141 -4.17 -3.34 20.46
N SER A 142 -3.20 -3.51 21.36
CA SER A 142 -3.12 -2.75 22.61
C SER A 142 -3.20 -1.23 22.37
N ARG A 143 -3.99 -0.53 23.20
CA ARG A 143 -4.13 0.93 23.16
C ARG A 143 -2.79 1.65 23.29
N LEU A 144 -1.86 1.10 24.07
CA LEU A 144 -0.50 1.64 24.21
C LEU A 144 0.29 1.57 22.88
N LYS A 145 0.14 0.46 22.14
CA LYS A 145 0.76 0.31 20.80
C LYS A 145 0.16 1.31 19.81
N LEU A 146 -1.16 1.49 19.81
CA LEU A 146 -1.84 2.47 18.94
C LEU A 146 -1.39 3.91 19.26
N PHE A 147 -1.24 4.26 20.52
CA PHE A 147 -0.72 5.56 20.93
C PHE A 147 0.72 5.77 20.47
N GLY A 148 1.59 4.77 20.66
CA GLY A 148 2.98 4.80 20.15
C GLY A 148 3.05 4.96 18.63
N GLN A 149 2.20 4.26 17.88
CA GLN A 149 2.08 4.40 16.43
C GLN A 149 1.64 5.82 16.01
N SER A 150 0.68 6.41 16.73
CA SER A 150 0.21 7.78 16.48
C SER A 150 1.33 8.81 16.72
N LEU A 151 2.13 8.61 17.75
CA LEU A 151 3.28 9.48 18.05
C LEU A 151 4.36 9.34 16.97
N LEU A 152 4.69 8.12 16.56
CA LEU A 152 5.66 7.87 15.47
C LEU A 152 5.19 8.48 14.14
N ARG A 153 3.89 8.58 13.89
CA ARG A 153 3.34 9.21 12.69
C ARG A 153 3.67 10.70 12.59
N LEU A 154 3.92 11.40 13.71
CA LEU A 154 4.35 12.80 13.69
C LEU A 154 5.73 12.99 13.05
N VAL A 155 6.59 11.97 13.12
CA VAL A 155 7.94 11.99 12.52
C VAL A 155 7.99 11.26 11.18
N ALA A 156 6.86 10.77 10.68
CA ALA A 156 6.76 10.06 9.40
C ALA A 156 7.38 10.82 8.20
N PRO A 157 7.26 12.17 8.08
CA PRO A 157 7.90 12.91 7.01
C PRO A 157 9.44 12.91 7.05
N LEU A 158 10.03 12.47 8.15
CA LEU A 158 11.50 12.39 8.34
C LEU A 158 12.06 10.97 8.08
N MET A 159 11.17 10.02 7.76
CA MET A 159 11.51 8.60 7.58
C MET A 159 11.67 8.18 6.14
#